data_c9a8cad951c752e3a0b1cc5daff0d404
#
_entry.id   c9a8cad951c752e3a0b1cc5daff0d404
#
_cell.length_a   1.000
_cell.length_b   1.000
_cell.length_c   1.000
_cell.angle_alpha   90.00
_cell.angle_beta   90.00
_cell.angle_gamma   90.00
#
_symmetry.space_group_name_H-M   'P 1'
#
loop_
_entity.id
_entity.type
_entity.pdbx_description
1 polymer ?
#
loop_
_entity_poly.entity_id
_entity_poly.type
_entity_poly.pdbx_seq_one_letter_code
_entity_poly.pdbx_strand_id
1 'polypeptide(L)'
;MVRAIMHGCNGKMGQVITGLIKADEGIELVAGIDTYTGLKNDYPVFERIDQCNVEADVIIDFSNAGAVDALLDYCADRKVPVVLCTTGLSEDQLGKVKVASEKTAVLKSANMSLGINLLMKLLQDAAKVLGTAGFDIELVERHHNQKVDAPSGTALALADAINESMDDAYEYVYDRSQVRRKREKKEIGISAVRGGTIVGDHEVIVAGADEVIEFKHTAYSKT
;
A
#
# COMPACT_ATOMS: atom_id res chain seq x y z
N MET A 1 -3.95 -14.59 -22.95
CA MET A 1 -4.14 -14.76 -21.50
C MET A 1 -2.83 -14.41 -20.84
N VAL A 2 -2.83 -13.52 -19.86
CA VAL A 2 -1.63 -13.11 -19.11
C VAL A 2 -1.31 -14.19 -18.08
N ARG A 3 -0.07 -14.68 -18.05
CA ARG A 3 0.40 -15.70 -17.10
C ARG A 3 0.99 -14.99 -15.88
N ALA A 4 0.40 -15.18 -14.72
CA ALA A 4 0.82 -14.54 -13.48
C ALA A 4 1.38 -15.52 -12.45
N ILE A 5 2.41 -15.11 -11.72
CA ILE A 5 2.85 -15.76 -10.48
C ILE A 5 2.29 -14.97 -9.30
N MET A 6 1.65 -15.66 -8.35
CA MET A 6 1.16 -15.04 -7.12
C MET A 6 2.17 -15.23 -5.98
N HIS A 7 2.85 -14.17 -5.56
CA HIS A 7 3.76 -14.18 -4.43
C HIS A 7 3.01 -13.80 -3.15
N GLY A 8 3.08 -14.65 -2.13
CA GLY A 8 2.20 -14.63 -0.97
C GLY A 8 0.84 -15.31 -1.22
N CYS A 9 0.82 -16.35 -2.07
CA CYS A 9 -0.40 -16.97 -2.60
C CYS A 9 -1.31 -17.60 -1.53
N ASN A 10 -0.79 -18.06 -0.41
CA ASN A 10 -1.52 -18.68 0.68
C ASN A 10 -1.89 -17.70 1.80
N GLY A 11 -1.44 -16.43 1.70
CA GLY A 11 -1.88 -15.34 2.55
C GLY A 11 -3.33 -14.91 2.27
N LYS A 12 -3.91 -14.09 3.15
CA LYS A 12 -5.30 -13.61 3.03
C LYS A 12 -5.55 -12.92 1.69
N MET A 13 -4.70 -11.98 1.29
CA MET A 13 -4.85 -11.28 0.01
C MET A 13 -4.53 -12.17 -1.19
N GLY A 14 -3.54 -13.05 -1.07
CA GLY A 14 -3.22 -14.03 -2.11
C GLY A 14 -4.40 -14.92 -2.48
N GLN A 15 -5.15 -15.38 -1.48
CA GLN A 15 -6.36 -16.18 -1.69
C GLN A 15 -7.50 -15.37 -2.33
N VAL A 16 -7.68 -14.12 -1.94
CA VAL A 16 -8.67 -13.21 -2.57
C VAL A 16 -8.33 -13.00 -4.05
N ILE A 17 -7.08 -12.66 -4.36
CA ILE A 17 -6.62 -12.41 -5.74
C ILE A 17 -6.70 -13.69 -6.58
N THR A 18 -6.34 -14.84 -6.01
CA THR A 18 -6.51 -16.14 -6.66
C THR A 18 -7.97 -16.38 -7.06
N GLY A 19 -8.91 -16.02 -6.17
CA GLY A 19 -10.35 -16.12 -6.45
C GLY A 19 -10.81 -15.17 -7.57
N LEU A 20 -10.30 -13.94 -7.59
CA LEU A 20 -10.60 -12.95 -8.63
C LEU A 20 -10.05 -13.39 -10.00
N ILE A 21 -8.80 -13.86 -10.04
CA ILE A 21 -8.18 -14.33 -11.27
C ILE A 21 -8.91 -15.55 -11.85
N LYS A 22 -9.39 -16.47 -11.02
CA LYS A 22 -10.20 -17.62 -11.47
C LYS A 22 -11.50 -17.22 -12.18
N ALA A 23 -12.02 -16.03 -11.90
CA ALA A 23 -13.23 -15.49 -12.52
C ALA A 23 -12.96 -14.63 -13.76
N ASP A 24 -11.69 -14.39 -14.10
CA ASP A 24 -11.26 -13.54 -15.22
C ASP A 24 -10.69 -14.38 -16.36
N GLU A 25 -11.20 -14.18 -17.59
CA GLU A 25 -10.74 -14.92 -18.78
C GLU A 25 -9.44 -14.36 -19.38
N GLY A 26 -8.97 -13.19 -18.93
CA GLY A 26 -7.78 -12.51 -19.46
C GLY A 26 -6.47 -12.89 -18.78
N ILE A 27 -6.52 -13.50 -17.59
CA ILE A 27 -5.35 -13.80 -16.75
C ILE A 27 -5.46 -15.21 -16.15
N GLU A 28 -4.33 -15.87 -15.94
CA GLU A 28 -4.24 -17.16 -15.26
C GLU A 28 -3.08 -17.19 -14.27
N LEU A 29 -3.23 -17.93 -13.17
CA LEU A 29 -2.12 -18.21 -12.25
C LEU A 29 -1.39 -19.47 -12.72
N VAL A 30 -0.12 -19.31 -13.06
CA VAL A 30 0.74 -20.42 -13.50
C VAL A 30 1.62 -20.97 -12.36
N ALA A 31 1.84 -20.19 -11.30
CA ALA A 31 2.55 -20.62 -10.08
C ALA A 31 2.20 -19.73 -8.90
N GLY A 32 2.48 -20.21 -7.70
CA GLY A 32 2.44 -19.48 -6.46
C GLY A 32 3.76 -19.57 -5.68
N ILE A 33 4.05 -18.58 -4.88
CA ILE A 33 5.18 -18.57 -3.95
C ILE A 33 4.65 -18.30 -2.56
N ASP A 34 4.93 -19.19 -1.62
CA ASP A 34 4.60 -19.00 -0.21
C ASP A 34 5.41 -19.95 0.68
N THR A 35 5.86 -19.47 1.82
CA THR A 35 6.54 -20.33 2.83
C THR A 35 5.60 -21.34 3.47
N TYR A 36 4.30 -21.04 3.51
CA TYR A 36 3.27 -21.97 3.92
C TYR A 36 2.67 -22.70 2.71
N THR A 37 3.03 -23.97 2.52
CA THR A 37 2.59 -24.79 1.37
C THR A 37 1.44 -25.75 1.71
N GLY A 38 0.81 -25.60 2.89
CA GLY A 38 -0.24 -26.52 3.37
C GLY A 38 -1.61 -26.36 2.70
N LEU A 39 -1.82 -25.34 1.87
CA LEU A 39 -3.07 -25.18 1.11
C LEU A 39 -2.97 -25.87 -0.25
N LYS A 40 -4.10 -26.46 -0.68
CA LYS A 40 -4.23 -27.02 -2.02
C LYS A 40 -4.55 -25.90 -3.02
N ASN A 41 -3.67 -25.69 -3.98
CA ASN A 41 -3.84 -24.77 -5.08
C ASN A 41 -3.97 -25.54 -6.41
N ASP A 42 -4.57 -24.92 -7.43
CA ASP A 42 -4.70 -25.52 -8.78
C ASP A 42 -3.44 -25.29 -9.64
N TYR A 43 -2.41 -24.68 -9.06
CA TYR A 43 -1.11 -24.41 -9.66
C TYR A 43 0.00 -24.84 -8.69
N PRO A 44 1.24 -25.09 -9.20
CA PRO A 44 2.37 -25.44 -8.34
C PRO A 44 2.74 -24.28 -7.39
N VAL A 45 3.04 -24.60 -6.14
CA VAL A 45 3.49 -23.63 -5.13
C VAL A 45 4.93 -23.96 -4.76
N PHE A 46 5.79 -22.94 -4.79
CA PHE A 46 7.19 -22.99 -4.40
C PHE A 46 7.38 -22.26 -3.08
N GLU A 47 8.25 -22.76 -2.23
CA GLU A 47 8.54 -22.13 -0.94
C GLU A 47 9.31 -20.82 -1.08
N ARG A 48 10.11 -20.70 -2.14
CA ARG A 48 10.94 -19.53 -2.44
C ARG A 48 10.90 -19.20 -3.92
N ILE A 49 11.01 -17.91 -4.24
CA ILE A 49 10.94 -17.41 -5.62
C ILE A 49 12.07 -17.95 -6.51
N ASP A 50 13.28 -18.15 -5.96
CA ASP A 50 14.43 -18.68 -6.69
C ASP A 50 14.28 -20.14 -7.12
N GLN A 51 13.38 -20.89 -6.50
CA GLN A 51 13.03 -22.27 -6.89
C GLN A 51 12.02 -22.31 -8.03
N CYS A 52 11.35 -21.20 -8.32
CA CYS A 52 10.34 -21.13 -9.37
C CYS A 52 11.00 -21.06 -10.75
N ASN A 53 10.79 -22.07 -11.54
CA ASN A 53 11.26 -22.17 -12.94
C ASN A 53 10.13 -21.99 -13.96
N VAL A 54 8.93 -21.61 -13.50
CA VAL A 54 7.77 -21.38 -14.36
C VAL A 54 7.90 -20.02 -15.03
N GLU A 55 7.69 -19.97 -16.35
CA GLU A 55 7.64 -18.72 -17.09
C GLU A 55 6.33 -17.99 -16.82
N ALA A 56 6.42 -16.68 -16.61
CA ALA A 56 5.27 -15.80 -16.39
C ALA A 56 5.49 -14.43 -17.04
N ASP A 57 4.40 -13.76 -17.30
CA ASP A 57 4.39 -12.42 -17.90
C ASP A 57 4.40 -11.33 -16.83
N VAL A 58 3.99 -11.66 -15.58
CA VAL A 58 3.96 -10.73 -14.44
C VAL A 58 3.99 -11.50 -13.12
N ILE A 59 4.55 -10.86 -12.09
CA ILE A 59 4.42 -11.32 -10.69
C ILE A 59 3.51 -10.34 -9.94
N ILE A 60 2.54 -10.87 -9.19
CA ILE A 60 1.68 -10.09 -8.29
C ILE A 60 2.12 -10.41 -6.86
N ASP A 61 2.58 -9.41 -6.12
CA ASP A 61 3.16 -9.59 -4.79
C ASP A 61 2.29 -8.99 -3.69
N PHE A 62 1.85 -9.84 -2.78
CA PHE A 62 1.21 -9.52 -1.51
C PHE A 62 1.83 -10.33 -0.37
N SER A 63 3.15 -10.36 -0.31
CA SER A 63 3.92 -11.13 0.67
C SER A 63 4.25 -10.30 1.93
N ASN A 64 5.50 -10.27 2.30
CA ASN A 64 6.03 -9.47 3.42
C ASN A 64 7.38 -8.84 3.04
N ALA A 65 7.78 -7.80 3.76
CA ALA A 65 9.00 -7.05 3.46
C ALA A 65 10.27 -7.93 3.43
N GLY A 66 10.33 -8.99 4.25
CA GLY A 66 11.49 -9.91 4.26
C GLY A 66 11.69 -10.72 2.98
N ALA A 67 10.65 -10.83 2.13
CA ALA A 67 10.72 -11.56 0.86
C ALA A 67 11.00 -10.66 -0.35
N VAL A 68 10.93 -9.33 -0.19
CA VAL A 68 10.96 -8.38 -1.32
C VAL A 68 12.34 -8.31 -1.98
N ASP A 69 13.43 -8.43 -1.24
CA ASP A 69 14.78 -8.39 -1.80
C ASP A 69 14.99 -9.47 -2.85
N ALA A 70 14.69 -10.72 -2.50
CA ALA A 70 14.81 -11.86 -3.41
C ALA A 70 13.85 -11.76 -4.60
N LEU A 71 12.65 -11.23 -4.38
CA LEU A 71 11.67 -10.97 -5.43
C LEU A 71 12.20 -9.96 -6.46
N LEU A 72 12.75 -8.83 -6.01
CA LEU A 72 13.27 -7.78 -6.88
C LEU A 72 14.48 -8.28 -7.69
N ASP A 73 15.38 -9.04 -7.06
CA ASP A 73 16.54 -9.65 -7.73
C ASP A 73 16.04 -10.62 -8.84
N TYR A 74 15.09 -11.49 -8.53
CA TYR A 74 14.49 -12.41 -9.49
C TYR A 74 13.83 -11.66 -10.68
N CYS A 75 13.04 -10.63 -10.39
CA CYS A 75 12.37 -9.83 -11.40
C CYS A 75 13.37 -9.11 -12.33
N ALA A 76 14.42 -8.52 -11.75
CA ALA A 76 15.46 -7.82 -12.48
C ALA A 76 16.29 -8.74 -13.38
N ASP A 77 16.66 -9.94 -12.89
CA ASP A 77 17.48 -10.90 -13.61
C ASP A 77 16.72 -11.57 -14.75
N ARG A 78 15.45 -11.90 -14.54
CA ARG A 78 14.60 -12.55 -15.53
C ARG A 78 13.78 -11.57 -16.39
N LYS A 79 13.85 -10.27 -16.08
CA LYS A 79 13.08 -9.20 -16.75
C LYS A 79 11.56 -9.44 -16.70
N VAL A 80 11.08 -9.97 -15.58
CA VAL A 80 9.65 -10.21 -15.36
C VAL A 80 9.08 -8.99 -14.62
N PRO A 81 8.03 -8.35 -15.16
CA PRO A 81 7.32 -7.27 -14.48
C PRO A 81 6.74 -7.68 -13.14
N VAL A 82 6.66 -6.72 -12.21
CA VAL A 82 6.09 -6.98 -10.88
C VAL A 82 5.11 -5.90 -10.44
N VAL A 83 3.98 -6.34 -9.88
CA VAL A 83 3.03 -5.52 -9.14
C VAL A 83 3.32 -5.73 -7.66
N LEU A 84 4.07 -4.79 -7.06
CA LEU A 84 4.59 -4.87 -5.69
C LEU A 84 3.62 -4.17 -4.71
N CYS A 85 2.84 -4.96 -3.97
CA CYS A 85 1.85 -4.46 -3.01
C CYS A 85 2.28 -4.67 -1.54
N THR A 86 3.44 -5.29 -1.31
CA THR A 86 4.00 -5.42 0.04
C THR A 86 4.29 -4.04 0.63
N THR A 87 3.82 -3.82 1.85
CA THR A 87 4.01 -2.60 2.65
C THR A 87 5.14 -2.75 3.67
N GLY A 88 5.56 -1.63 4.28
CA GLY A 88 6.58 -1.63 5.33
C GLY A 88 8.00 -1.88 4.81
N LEU A 89 8.30 -1.46 3.58
CA LEU A 89 9.63 -1.53 3.00
C LEU A 89 10.56 -0.52 3.68
N SER A 90 11.81 -0.93 3.91
CA SER A 90 12.88 -0.04 4.36
C SER A 90 13.34 0.90 3.25
N GLU A 91 14.07 1.98 3.60
CA GLU A 91 14.69 2.89 2.63
C GLU A 91 15.63 2.15 1.67
N ASP A 92 16.40 1.17 2.17
CA ASP A 92 17.26 0.34 1.32
C ASP A 92 16.45 -0.46 0.31
N GLN A 93 15.31 -1.02 0.72
CA GLN A 93 14.40 -1.75 -0.16
C GLN A 93 13.74 -0.82 -1.18
N LEU A 94 13.36 0.40 -0.79
CA LEU A 94 12.87 1.41 -1.73
C LEU A 94 13.94 1.80 -2.75
N GLY A 95 15.21 1.88 -2.34
CA GLY A 95 16.35 2.02 -3.25
C GLY A 95 16.47 0.87 -4.24
N LYS A 96 16.32 -0.38 -3.78
CA LYS A 96 16.32 -1.58 -4.65
C LYS A 96 15.15 -1.59 -5.63
N VAL A 97 13.96 -1.12 -5.24
CA VAL A 97 12.80 -0.97 -6.15
C VAL A 97 13.18 -0.07 -7.34
N LYS A 98 13.85 1.07 -7.08
CA LYS A 98 14.32 1.97 -8.14
C LYS A 98 15.30 1.28 -9.09
N VAL A 99 16.28 0.57 -8.54
CA VAL A 99 17.27 -0.18 -9.34
C VAL A 99 16.61 -1.29 -10.18
N ALA A 100 15.66 -2.02 -9.61
CA ALA A 100 14.91 -3.05 -10.33
C ALA A 100 14.07 -2.44 -11.46
N SER A 101 13.49 -1.25 -11.25
CA SER A 101 12.66 -0.55 -12.25
C SER A 101 13.44 -0.09 -13.48
N GLU A 102 14.77 0.00 -13.41
CA GLU A 102 15.64 0.24 -14.58
C GLU A 102 15.76 -0.99 -15.49
N LYS A 103 15.48 -2.18 -14.98
CA LYS A 103 15.64 -3.46 -15.69
C LYS A 103 14.33 -4.08 -16.12
N THR A 104 13.26 -3.87 -15.37
CA THR A 104 11.90 -4.40 -15.64
C THR A 104 10.83 -3.42 -15.15
N ALA A 105 9.59 -3.59 -15.61
CA ALA A 105 8.49 -2.74 -15.13
C ALA A 105 8.12 -3.10 -13.69
N VAL A 106 8.07 -2.10 -12.82
CA VAL A 106 7.66 -2.23 -11.42
C VAL A 106 6.52 -1.26 -11.13
N LEU A 107 5.34 -1.79 -10.80
CA LEU A 107 4.24 -1.02 -10.24
C LEU A 107 4.23 -1.23 -8.72
N LYS A 108 4.63 -0.21 -7.96
CA LYS A 108 4.53 -0.24 -6.48
C LYS A 108 3.29 0.50 -6.03
N SER A 109 2.43 -0.17 -5.24
CA SER A 109 1.25 0.48 -4.65
C SER A 109 0.91 -0.13 -3.29
N ALA A 110 0.74 0.71 -2.28
CA ALA A 110 0.32 0.29 -0.94
C ALA A 110 -1.18 -0.06 -0.88
N ASN A 111 -1.96 0.41 -1.86
CA ASN A 111 -3.40 0.19 -1.92
C ASN A 111 -3.91 0.23 -3.36
N MET A 112 -4.63 -0.80 -3.78
CA MET A 112 -5.17 -0.93 -5.15
C MET A 112 -6.62 -0.44 -5.28
N SER A 113 -7.23 0.09 -4.20
CA SER A 113 -8.57 0.65 -4.25
C SER A 113 -8.62 1.85 -5.19
N LEU A 114 -9.55 1.83 -6.15
CA LEU A 114 -9.81 2.96 -7.04
C LEU A 114 -10.15 4.22 -6.24
N GLY A 115 -10.98 4.09 -5.20
CA GLY A 115 -11.38 5.20 -4.32
C GLY A 115 -10.19 5.82 -3.59
N ILE A 116 -9.28 5.01 -3.04
CA ILE A 116 -8.07 5.50 -2.36
C ILE A 116 -7.12 6.18 -3.36
N ASN A 117 -6.92 5.62 -4.55
CA ASN A 117 -6.03 6.24 -5.54
C ASN A 117 -6.60 7.57 -6.07
N LEU A 118 -7.93 7.64 -6.28
CA LEU A 118 -8.59 8.91 -6.61
C LEU A 118 -8.46 9.91 -5.45
N LEU A 119 -8.65 9.46 -4.21
CA LEU A 119 -8.53 10.31 -3.03
C LEU A 119 -7.12 10.89 -2.90
N MET A 120 -6.07 10.09 -3.10
CA MET A 120 -4.68 10.59 -3.11
C MET A 120 -4.51 11.72 -4.12
N LYS A 121 -5.03 11.56 -5.34
CA LYS A 121 -4.96 12.60 -6.37
C LYS A 121 -5.69 13.89 -5.99
N LEU A 122 -6.90 13.75 -5.45
CA LEU A 122 -7.69 14.91 -4.97
C LEU A 122 -6.99 15.63 -3.82
N LEU A 123 -6.37 14.89 -2.90
CA LEU A 123 -5.62 15.45 -1.78
C LEU A 123 -4.37 16.19 -2.22
N GLN A 124 -3.65 15.71 -3.24
CA GLN A 124 -2.52 16.41 -3.83
C GLN A 124 -2.93 17.78 -4.41
N ASP A 125 -4.06 17.82 -5.12
CA ASP A 125 -4.55 19.06 -5.71
C ASP A 125 -5.11 20.01 -4.62
N ALA A 126 -5.83 19.49 -3.63
CA ALA A 126 -6.34 20.26 -2.50
C ALA A 126 -5.22 20.83 -1.62
N ALA A 127 -4.19 20.04 -1.31
CA ALA A 127 -3.07 20.46 -0.46
C ALA A 127 -2.30 21.65 -1.06
N LYS A 128 -2.08 21.66 -2.36
CA LYS A 128 -1.41 22.79 -3.04
C LYS A 128 -2.15 24.11 -2.87
N VAL A 129 -3.47 24.07 -2.85
CA VAL A 129 -4.30 25.28 -2.68
C VAL A 129 -4.45 25.63 -1.20
N LEU A 130 -4.93 24.66 -0.40
CA LEU A 130 -5.33 24.90 0.99
C LEU A 130 -4.11 25.00 1.93
N GLY A 131 -3.08 24.18 1.70
CA GLY A 131 -1.84 24.23 2.49
C GLY A 131 -1.12 25.57 2.33
N THR A 132 -1.05 26.11 1.09
CA THR A 132 -0.50 27.46 0.83
C THR A 132 -1.36 28.56 1.42
N ALA A 133 -2.66 28.37 1.55
CA ALA A 133 -3.59 29.28 2.21
C ALA A 133 -3.52 29.20 3.75
N GLY A 134 -2.70 28.29 4.30
CA GLY A 134 -2.45 28.17 5.75
C GLY A 134 -3.43 27.30 6.51
N PHE A 135 -4.17 26.42 5.81
CA PHE A 135 -4.98 25.40 6.45
C PHE A 135 -4.13 24.35 7.14
N ASP A 136 -4.62 23.83 8.22
CA ASP A 136 -4.02 22.73 8.98
C ASP A 136 -4.49 21.38 8.40
N ILE A 137 -3.61 20.37 8.37
CA ILE A 137 -3.90 19.06 7.82
C ILE A 137 -3.80 18.02 8.92
N GLU A 138 -4.89 17.25 9.13
CA GLU A 138 -4.95 16.15 10.09
C GLU A 138 -5.55 14.92 9.38
N LEU A 139 -5.07 13.74 9.73
CA LEU A 139 -5.55 12.47 9.20
C LEU A 139 -5.99 11.57 10.35
N VAL A 140 -7.17 10.99 10.24
CA VAL A 140 -7.69 10.00 11.19
C VAL A 140 -8.01 8.72 10.44
N GLU A 141 -7.44 7.60 10.91
CA GLU A 141 -7.75 6.29 10.36
C GLU A 141 -8.35 5.36 11.42
N ARG A 142 -9.26 4.50 11.00
CA ARG A 142 -9.96 3.56 11.88
C ARG A 142 -9.93 2.17 11.28
N HIS A 143 -9.50 1.17 12.06
CA HIS A 143 -9.49 -0.23 11.65
C HIS A 143 -9.92 -1.15 12.79
N HIS A 144 -10.12 -2.41 12.44
CA HIS A 144 -10.48 -3.46 13.38
C HIS A 144 -9.40 -3.64 14.47
N ASN A 145 -9.82 -4.19 15.60
CA ASN A 145 -8.97 -4.40 16.77
C ASN A 145 -7.82 -5.43 16.59
N GLN A 146 -7.79 -6.16 15.47
CA GLN A 146 -6.75 -7.13 15.13
C GLN A 146 -5.68 -6.56 14.18
N LYS A 147 -5.77 -5.27 13.80
CA LYS A 147 -4.76 -4.64 12.95
C LYS A 147 -3.53 -4.27 13.77
N VAL A 148 -2.36 -4.78 13.36
CA VAL A 148 -1.11 -4.68 14.12
C VAL A 148 -0.40 -3.36 13.87
N ASP A 149 -0.35 -2.94 12.61
CA ASP A 149 0.29 -1.69 12.20
C ASP A 149 -0.57 -0.46 12.56
N ALA A 150 0.06 0.57 13.09
CA ALA A 150 -0.53 1.88 13.36
C ALA A 150 0.55 2.97 13.20
N PRO A 151 0.36 3.95 12.32
CA PRO A 151 -0.76 4.09 11.37
C PRO A 151 -0.79 3.01 10.30
N SER A 152 -1.94 2.88 9.60
CA SER A 152 -2.06 1.97 8.46
C SER A 152 -1.21 2.41 7.28
N GLY A 153 -0.76 1.45 6.44
CA GLY A 153 -0.03 1.78 5.21
C GLY A 153 -0.81 2.70 4.26
N THR A 154 -2.16 2.60 4.23
CA THR A 154 -3.01 3.51 3.46
C THR A 154 -3.01 4.93 4.04
N ALA A 155 -3.03 5.08 5.37
CA ALA A 155 -2.94 6.39 6.01
C ALA A 155 -1.61 7.09 5.69
N LEU A 156 -0.51 6.34 5.76
CA LEU A 156 0.81 6.84 5.37
C LEU A 156 0.85 7.23 3.89
N ALA A 157 0.32 6.39 3.00
CA ALA A 157 0.28 6.71 1.57
C ALA A 157 -0.54 7.98 1.24
N LEU A 158 -1.63 8.23 1.97
CA LEU A 158 -2.39 9.48 1.84
C LEU A 158 -1.58 10.69 2.35
N ALA A 159 -0.88 10.55 3.49
CA ALA A 159 -0.02 11.60 4.03
C ALA A 159 1.18 11.87 3.11
N ASP A 160 1.82 10.82 2.58
CA ASP A 160 2.92 10.92 1.62
C ASP A 160 2.48 11.64 0.35
N ALA A 161 1.30 11.28 -0.22
CA ALA A 161 0.77 11.94 -1.40
C ALA A 161 0.55 13.45 -1.20
N ILE A 162 0.07 13.85 -0.01
CA ILE A 162 -0.06 15.26 0.37
C ILE A 162 1.32 15.89 0.45
N ASN A 163 2.24 15.29 1.20
CA ASN A 163 3.55 15.87 1.50
C ASN A 163 4.42 16.02 0.25
N GLU A 164 4.48 14.98 -0.60
CA GLU A 164 5.15 15.03 -1.90
C GLU A 164 4.64 16.19 -2.77
N SER A 165 3.33 16.49 -2.73
CA SER A 165 2.75 17.60 -3.48
C SER A 165 3.12 18.98 -2.92
N MET A 166 3.71 19.02 -1.71
CA MET A 166 4.15 20.19 -0.97
C MET A 166 5.67 20.22 -0.76
N ASP A 167 6.42 19.57 -1.68
CA ASP A 167 7.90 19.49 -1.67
C ASP A 167 8.47 18.86 -0.39
N ASP A 168 7.78 17.88 0.22
CA ASP A 168 8.13 17.18 1.45
C ASP A 168 8.40 18.12 2.64
N ALA A 169 7.67 19.23 2.69
CA ALA A 169 7.90 20.30 3.66
C ALA A 169 7.21 20.09 5.01
N TYR A 170 6.39 19.03 5.16
CA TYR A 170 5.60 18.77 6.36
C TYR A 170 6.18 17.62 7.19
N GLU A 171 6.16 17.79 8.51
CA GLU A 171 6.51 16.76 9.49
C GLU A 171 5.27 15.94 9.89
N TYR A 172 5.42 14.61 10.04
CA TYR A 172 4.35 13.74 10.54
C TYR A 172 4.33 13.74 12.08
N VAL A 173 3.16 13.97 12.64
CA VAL A 173 2.93 13.96 14.10
C VAL A 173 1.93 12.87 14.44
N TYR A 174 2.41 11.78 15.05
CA TYR A 174 1.59 10.58 15.34
C TYR A 174 0.84 10.63 16.66
N ASP A 175 1.36 11.39 17.64
CA ASP A 175 0.75 11.50 18.96
C ASP A 175 1.03 12.88 19.58
N ARG A 176 -0.03 13.67 19.72
CA ARG A 176 0.05 14.98 20.34
C ARG A 176 -0.03 14.94 21.85
N SER A 177 -0.37 13.79 22.47
CA SER A 177 -0.52 13.66 23.92
C SER A 177 0.81 13.78 24.66
N GLN A 178 1.91 13.47 23.98
CA GLN A 178 3.26 13.47 24.56
C GLN A 178 3.85 14.88 24.71
N VAL A 179 3.29 15.88 24.04
CA VAL A 179 3.85 17.23 23.99
C VAL A 179 2.77 18.28 24.25
N ARG A 180 3.00 19.13 25.28
CA ARG A 180 2.10 20.24 25.61
C ARG A 180 2.53 21.52 24.89
N ARG A 181 2.27 21.60 23.58
CA ARG A 181 2.54 22.78 22.74
C ARG A 181 1.40 23.02 21.75
N LYS A 182 1.37 24.23 21.19
CA LYS A 182 0.51 24.52 20.04
C LYS A 182 1.00 23.73 18.81
N ARG A 183 0.09 23.43 17.91
CA ARG A 183 0.40 22.85 16.60
C ARG A 183 1.29 23.78 15.79
N GLU A 184 2.29 23.24 15.12
CA GLU A 184 3.08 23.96 14.11
C GLU A 184 2.36 23.98 12.76
N LYS A 185 2.68 24.96 11.91
CA LYS A 185 1.98 25.12 10.63
C LYS A 185 2.28 24.00 9.62
N LYS A 186 3.50 23.49 9.63
CA LYS A 186 3.94 22.43 8.68
C LYS A 186 3.95 21.07 9.35
N GLU A 187 2.81 20.68 9.89
CA GLU A 187 2.59 19.34 10.43
C GLU A 187 1.42 18.65 9.71
N ILE A 188 1.53 17.36 9.51
CA ILE A 188 0.41 16.46 9.20
C ILE A 188 0.21 15.58 10.43
N GLY A 189 -0.87 15.81 11.18
CA GLY A 189 -1.21 14.94 12.29
C GLY A 189 -1.82 13.64 11.80
N ILE A 190 -1.41 12.51 12.38
CA ILE A 190 -1.93 11.19 12.00
C ILE A 190 -2.38 10.45 13.26
N SER A 191 -3.67 10.16 13.34
CA SER A 191 -4.30 9.48 14.47
C SER A 191 -4.88 8.13 14.05
N ALA A 192 -4.57 7.08 14.81
CA ALA A 192 -5.00 5.72 14.54
C ALA A 192 -6.01 5.23 15.60
N VAL A 193 -7.19 4.80 15.16
CA VAL A 193 -8.21 4.19 16.02
C VAL A 193 -8.31 2.69 15.72
N ARG A 194 -8.41 1.87 16.78
CA ARG A 194 -8.58 0.42 16.69
C ARG A 194 -9.84 0.00 17.43
N GLY A 195 -10.80 -0.64 16.73
CA GLY A 195 -12.04 -1.04 17.36
C GLY A 195 -12.89 -1.98 16.51
N GLY A 196 -13.57 -2.91 17.16
CA GLY A 196 -14.53 -3.81 16.53
C GLY A 196 -14.00 -4.50 15.27
N THR A 197 -14.83 -4.49 14.24
CA THR A 197 -14.58 -5.12 12.93
C THR A 197 -14.45 -4.09 11.79
N ILE A 198 -14.13 -2.84 12.09
CA ILE A 198 -13.99 -1.77 11.08
C ILE A 198 -12.99 -2.23 10.02
N VAL A 199 -13.41 -2.26 8.76
CA VAL A 199 -12.58 -2.75 7.66
C VAL A 199 -11.45 -1.79 7.36
N GLY A 200 -11.77 -0.48 7.25
CA GLY A 200 -10.82 0.59 7.05
C GLY A 200 -11.52 1.89 6.69
N ASP A 201 -11.41 2.89 7.57
CA ASP A 201 -11.84 4.26 7.34
C ASP A 201 -10.64 5.16 7.32
N HIS A 202 -10.61 6.10 6.40
CA HIS A 202 -9.60 7.14 6.31
C HIS A 202 -10.27 8.49 6.08
N GLU A 203 -9.90 9.47 6.90
CA GLU A 203 -10.48 10.80 6.87
C GLU A 203 -9.34 11.83 6.95
N VAL A 204 -9.23 12.69 5.95
CA VAL A 204 -8.31 13.81 5.94
C VAL A 204 -9.10 15.08 6.18
N ILE A 205 -8.76 15.77 7.25
CA ILE A 205 -9.38 17.00 7.73
C ILE A 205 -8.45 18.16 7.36
N VAL A 206 -8.94 19.09 6.56
CA VAL A 206 -8.22 20.29 6.16
C VAL A 206 -8.93 21.49 6.78
N ALA A 207 -8.36 22.03 7.86
CA ALA A 207 -8.99 23.00 8.73
C ALA A 207 -8.41 24.41 8.55
N GLY A 208 -9.25 25.34 8.12
CA GLY A 208 -8.95 26.79 8.04
C GLY A 208 -9.44 27.55 9.26
N ALA A 209 -9.40 28.88 9.19
CA ALA A 209 -9.88 29.75 10.25
C ALA A 209 -11.42 29.73 10.38
N ASP A 210 -12.13 29.68 9.24
CA ASP A 210 -13.57 29.86 9.21
C ASP A 210 -14.31 28.67 8.55
N GLU A 211 -13.57 27.67 8.08
CA GLU A 211 -14.14 26.48 7.41
C GLU A 211 -13.27 25.25 7.59
N VAL A 212 -13.88 24.07 7.44
CA VAL A 212 -13.22 22.78 7.44
C VAL A 212 -13.67 22.00 6.20
N ILE A 213 -12.73 21.36 5.52
CA ILE A 213 -13.00 20.45 4.42
C ILE A 213 -12.56 19.05 4.83
N GLU A 214 -13.45 18.08 4.67
CA GLU A 214 -13.20 16.68 5.01
C GLU A 214 -13.22 15.81 3.76
N PHE A 215 -12.18 15.00 3.60
CA PHE A 215 -12.07 13.99 2.57
C PHE A 215 -12.14 12.61 3.23
N LYS A 216 -13.18 11.85 2.97
CA LYS A 216 -13.42 10.59 3.66
C LYS A 216 -13.58 9.42 2.71
N HIS A 217 -12.96 8.31 3.05
CA HIS A 217 -13.15 7.00 2.42
C HIS A 217 -13.47 5.95 3.47
N THR A 218 -14.51 5.15 3.22
CA THR A 218 -14.91 4.01 4.06
C THR A 218 -14.91 2.75 3.22
N ALA A 219 -14.09 1.77 3.59
CA ALA A 219 -14.08 0.46 2.96
C ALA A 219 -15.10 -0.46 3.62
N TYR A 220 -15.95 -1.12 2.83
CA TYR A 220 -16.92 -2.12 3.31
C TYR A 220 -16.38 -3.55 3.22
N SER A 221 -15.34 -3.78 2.41
CA SER A 221 -14.70 -5.08 2.25
C SER A 221 -13.19 -4.92 2.05
N LYS A 222 -12.45 -6.02 2.12
CA LYS A 222 -11.02 -6.09 1.79
C LYS A 222 -10.75 -6.45 0.33
N THR A 223 -11.81 -6.61 -0.45
CA THR A 223 -11.79 -6.98 -1.88
C THR A 223 -11.89 -5.76 -2.77
#